data_96c5bfdf46108fe11da2583d2bcab698
#
_entry.id   96c5bfdf46108fe11da2583d2bcab698
#
_cell.length_a   1.000
_cell.length_b   1.000
_cell.length_c   1.000
_cell.angle_alpha   90.00
_cell.angle_beta   90.00
_cell.angle_gamma   90.00
#
_symmetry.space_group_name_H-M   'P 1'
#
loop_
_entity.id
_entity.type
_entity.pdbx_description
1 polymer ?
#
loop_
_entity_poly.entity_id
_entity_poly.type
_entity_poly.pdbx_seq_one_letter_code
_entity_poly.pdbx_strand_id
1 'polypeptide(L)'
;MEIRGVIKLVSTNLRANRLRSFLTMLGLIIGIGSVVLIISIGAGAQSLILQQVNSLGSDLVGVLPGASDETGPPAAVFGIQVKTLVNDDVKALLNDPRTYHIVAASGYAQGRGKVVYQNRSIDSGTYTGVEASYPDIEKLELKSGRFFTAEEDIGLARVVVLGSAMSEELFQGDDPVGQSIKIGRETFRVIGEAKERGTVAFTNQDNQVFIPLNTAQKIMLGWRHLSLIRARVDDAAAIDQTLEGIKQVLREKHKLDSDQEDDFSVRAAVQALDLLTQITDALKFFLAAIAALSLLVGGIGIMNIMLVAVTERFREIGLRKAVGARRRDILNQFLIETLIITGVASIIGILGGSTVSALIAAVAKSLGYAWSFIVSPTSIIVAVGVGGLIGLVFGFYPASRAAKLNPVDTLRYE
;
A
#
# COMPACT_ATOMS: atom_id res chain seq x y z
N MET A 1 -14.94 -40.41 24.04
CA MET A 1 -14.92 -40.81 22.62
C MET A 1 -13.52 -40.56 22.06
N GLU A 2 -12.93 -41.54 21.38
CA GLU A 2 -11.63 -41.31 20.73
C GLU A 2 -11.79 -40.36 19.52
N ILE A 3 -10.97 -39.32 19.46
CA ILE A 3 -10.96 -38.33 18.39
C ILE A 3 -10.85 -38.97 17.00
N ARG A 4 -10.12 -40.09 16.89
CA ARG A 4 -10.00 -40.90 15.67
C ARG A 4 -11.35 -41.42 15.14
N GLY A 5 -12.27 -41.81 16.03
CA GLY A 5 -13.61 -42.26 15.68
C GLY A 5 -14.46 -41.15 15.09
N VAL A 6 -14.35 -39.90 15.63
CA VAL A 6 -15.07 -38.73 15.14
C VAL A 6 -14.55 -38.33 13.74
N ILE A 7 -13.24 -38.33 13.54
CA ILE A 7 -12.64 -38.00 12.23
C ILE A 7 -13.09 -38.98 11.13
N LYS A 8 -13.11 -40.29 11.43
CA LYS A 8 -13.59 -41.32 10.47
C LYS A 8 -15.07 -41.11 10.15
N LEU A 9 -15.86 -40.74 11.11
CA LEU A 9 -17.30 -40.50 10.95
C LEU A 9 -17.58 -39.26 10.14
N VAL A 10 -16.84 -38.15 10.36
CA VAL A 10 -16.90 -36.92 9.57
C VAL A 10 -16.49 -37.18 8.13
N SER A 11 -15.41 -37.94 7.89
CA SER A 11 -14.93 -38.23 6.51
C SER A 11 -15.95 -39.07 5.73
N THR A 12 -16.66 -39.98 6.38
CA THR A 12 -17.71 -40.80 5.75
C THR A 12 -18.92 -39.97 5.36
N ASN A 13 -19.34 -39.03 6.23
CA ASN A 13 -20.48 -38.14 5.98
C ASN A 13 -20.18 -37.12 4.82
N LEU A 14 -18.98 -36.55 4.83
CA LEU A 14 -18.54 -35.67 3.75
C LEU A 14 -18.52 -36.37 2.38
N ARG A 15 -18.23 -37.68 2.38
CA ARG A 15 -18.25 -38.51 1.16
C ARG A 15 -19.65 -38.91 0.70
N ALA A 16 -20.61 -39.06 1.59
CA ALA A 16 -21.98 -39.47 1.27
C ALA A 16 -22.75 -38.39 0.45
N ASN A 17 -22.51 -37.10 0.77
CA ASN A 17 -23.16 -35.96 0.09
C ASN A 17 -22.12 -34.93 -0.40
N ARG A 18 -21.18 -35.36 -1.22
CA ARG A 18 -19.99 -34.57 -1.63
C ARG A 18 -20.31 -33.17 -2.16
N LEU A 19 -21.31 -33.06 -3.04
CA LEU A 19 -21.64 -31.79 -3.67
C LEU A 19 -22.22 -30.78 -2.66
N ARG A 20 -23.12 -31.24 -1.77
CA ARG A 20 -23.72 -30.37 -0.75
C ARG A 20 -22.67 -29.91 0.28
N SER A 21 -21.85 -30.85 0.75
CA SER A 21 -20.77 -30.55 1.72
C SER A 21 -19.73 -29.60 1.12
N PHE A 22 -19.36 -29.78 -0.15
CA PHE A 22 -18.44 -28.90 -0.85
C PHE A 22 -19.02 -27.49 -1.02
N LEU A 23 -20.25 -27.36 -1.54
CA LEU A 23 -20.89 -26.06 -1.76
C LEU A 23 -21.06 -25.23 -0.47
N THR A 24 -21.35 -25.90 0.63
CA THR A 24 -21.51 -25.22 1.92
C THR A 24 -20.17 -24.86 2.57
N MET A 25 -19.17 -25.73 2.49
CA MET A 25 -17.82 -25.41 2.93
C MET A 25 -17.19 -24.33 2.05
N LEU A 26 -17.59 -24.22 0.77
CA LEU A 26 -17.05 -23.23 -0.16
C LEU A 26 -17.22 -21.79 0.36
N GLY A 27 -18.40 -21.46 0.91
CA GLY A 27 -18.64 -20.15 1.50
C GLY A 27 -17.67 -19.85 2.66
N LEU A 28 -17.40 -20.84 3.52
CA LEU A 28 -16.44 -20.71 4.61
C LEU A 28 -14.99 -20.64 4.10
N ILE A 29 -14.64 -21.49 3.13
CA ILE A 29 -13.30 -21.49 2.49
C ILE A 29 -13.01 -20.15 1.86
N ILE A 30 -13.96 -19.59 1.09
CA ILE A 30 -13.84 -18.26 0.46
C ILE A 30 -13.73 -17.18 1.54
N GLY A 31 -14.59 -17.23 2.57
CA GLY A 31 -14.57 -16.25 3.64
C GLY A 31 -13.25 -16.23 4.40
N ILE A 32 -12.73 -17.38 4.80
CA ILE A 32 -11.44 -17.50 5.48
C ILE A 32 -10.27 -17.16 4.56
N GLY A 33 -10.33 -17.62 3.30
CA GLY A 33 -9.33 -17.27 2.28
C GLY A 33 -9.26 -15.76 2.05
N SER A 34 -10.42 -15.09 2.02
CA SER A 34 -10.50 -13.63 1.91
C SER A 34 -9.88 -12.92 3.12
N VAL A 35 -10.08 -13.40 4.34
CA VAL A 35 -9.44 -12.83 5.54
C VAL A 35 -7.92 -12.91 5.44
N VAL A 36 -7.38 -14.08 5.07
CA VAL A 36 -5.93 -14.24 4.88
C VAL A 36 -5.42 -13.34 3.77
N LEU A 37 -6.12 -13.29 2.64
CA LEU A 37 -5.77 -12.46 1.50
C LEU A 37 -5.71 -10.97 1.86
N ILE A 38 -6.74 -10.45 2.55
CA ILE A 38 -6.83 -9.05 2.96
C ILE A 38 -5.67 -8.66 3.86
N ILE A 39 -5.37 -9.49 4.88
CA ILE A 39 -4.26 -9.23 5.80
C ILE A 39 -2.92 -9.29 5.05
N SER A 40 -2.73 -10.26 4.16
CA SER A 40 -1.48 -10.43 3.39
C SER A 40 -1.28 -9.30 2.38
N ILE A 41 -2.31 -8.89 1.66
CA ILE A 41 -2.25 -7.74 0.74
C ILE A 41 -1.98 -6.46 1.52
N GLY A 42 -2.65 -6.27 2.66
CA GLY A 42 -2.42 -5.12 3.52
C GLY A 42 -0.99 -5.04 4.05
N ALA A 43 -0.40 -6.16 4.45
CA ALA A 43 1.00 -6.23 4.87
C ALA A 43 1.97 -5.97 3.70
N GLY A 44 1.67 -6.48 2.51
CA GLY A 44 2.43 -6.21 1.29
C GLY A 44 2.40 -4.74 0.89
N ALA A 45 1.23 -4.11 0.92
CA ALA A 45 1.06 -2.68 0.66
C ALA A 45 1.82 -1.83 1.68
N GLN A 46 1.72 -2.15 2.96
CA GLN A 46 2.46 -1.46 4.02
C GLN A 46 3.98 -1.60 3.85
N SER A 47 4.46 -2.79 3.49
CA SER A 47 5.88 -3.00 3.19
C SER A 47 6.35 -2.16 2.00
N LEU A 48 5.55 -2.08 0.94
CA LEU A 48 5.84 -1.25 -0.23
C LEU A 48 5.89 0.23 0.15
N ILE A 49 4.93 0.71 0.93
CA ILE A 49 4.89 2.07 1.46
C ILE A 49 6.16 2.35 2.28
N LEU A 50 6.51 1.50 3.25
CA LEU A 50 7.71 1.66 4.08
C LEU A 50 9.00 1.67 3.26
N GLN A 51 9.09 0.84 2.21
CA GLN A 51 10.23 0.88 1.30
C GLN A 51 10.34 2.21 0.55
N GLN A 52 9.21 2.75 0.08
CA GLN A 52 9.18 4.06 -0.59
C GLN A 52 9.66 5.19 0.33
N VAL A 53 9.33 5.14 1.63
CA VAL A 53 9.80 6.11 2.63
C VAL A 53 11.28 5.99 2.87
N ASN A 54 11.74 4.76 3.11
CA ASN A 54 13.15 4.54 3.36
C ASN A 54 14.01 4.98 2.16
N SER A 55 13.46 4.88 0.94
CA SER A 55 14.14 5.35 -0.27
C SER A 55 14.14 6.88 -0.42
N LEU A 56 13.12 7.57 0.10
CA LEU A 56 13.09 9.03 0.14
C LEU A 56 14.01 9.61 1.22
N GLY A 57 14.16 8.91 2.35
CA GLY A 57 14.74 9.42 3.59
C GLY A 57 13.64 10.01 4.50
N SER A 58 13.70 9.63 5.78
CA SER A 58 12.79 10.15 6.82
C SER A 58 13.06 11.61 7.20
N ASP A 59 14.14 12.18 6.65
CA ASP A 59 14.69 13.50 6.91
C ASP A 59 14.23 14.58 5.90
N LEU A 60 13.27 14.24 5.00
CA LEU A 60 12.79 15.15 3.98
C LEU A 60 11.45 15.80 4.34
N VAL A 61 11.39 17.11 4.12
CA VAL A 61 10.19 17.94 4.19
C VAL A 61 9.88 18.50 2.81
N GLY A 62 8.63 18.44 2.41
CA GLY A 62 8.13 19.03 1.18
C GLY A 62 7.21 20.22 1.45
N VAL A 63 7.37 21.31 0.68
CA VAL A 63 6.44 22.41 0.63
C VAL A 63 5.79 22.45 -0.73
N LEU A 64 4.48 22.30 -0.77
CA LEU A 64 3.68 22.29 -2.01
C LEU A 64 2.88 23.58 -2.11
N PRO A 65 2.69 24.11 -3.33
CA PRO A 65 1.85 25.28 -3.51
C PRO A 65 0.38 24.95 -3.32
N GLY A 66 -0.37 25.87 -2.70
CA GLY A 66 -1.79 25.73 -2.42
C GLY A 66 -2.12 25.24 -1.04
N ALA A 67 -3.21 25.78 -0.51
CA ALA A 67 -3.79 25.36 0.76
C ALA A 67 -4.19 23.87 0.70
N SER A 68 -3.94 23.16 1.76
CA SER A 68 -4.58 21.86 2.00
C SER A 68 -4.65 21.64 3.51
N ASP A 69 -5.72 21.02 3.96
CA ASP A 69 -5.80 20.54 5.33
C ASP A 69 -4.61 19.64 5.63
N GLU A 70 -4.17 19.60 6.89
CA GLU A 70 -3.01 18.79 7.33
C GLU A 70 -3.11 17.33 6.90
N THR A 71 -4.33 16.80 6.79
CA THR A 71 -4.63 15.42 6.39
C THR A 71 -5.23 15.28 4.98
N GLY A 72 -5.54 16.39 4.30
CA GLY A 72 -6.16 16.39 2.96
C GLY A 72 -5.14 16.24 1.83
N PRO A 73 -5.54 15.80 0.61
CA PRO A 73 -4.64 15.78 -0.53
C PRO A 73 -4.29 17.21 -0.97
N PRO A 74 -3.03 17.48 -1.42
CA PRO A 74 -2.61 18.78 -1.92
C PRO A 74 -3.45 19.21 -3.12
N ALA A 75 -3.63 20.54 -3.33
CA ALA A 75 -4.38 21.11 -4.44
C ALA A 75 -3.89 20.62 -5.82
N ALA A 76 -2.60 20.35 -5.94
CA ALA A 76 -1.99 19.81 -7.16
C ALA A 76 -2.54 18.43 -7.57
N VAL A 77 -3.03 17.61 -6.63
CA VAL A 77 -3.65 16.29 -6.90
C VAL A 77 -4.96 16.47 -7.70
N PHE A 78 -5.65 17.58 -7.49
CA PHE A 78 -6.87 17.93 -8.23
C PHE A 78 -6.61 18.65 -9.55
N GLY A 79 -5.35 18.72 -10.00
CA GLY A 79 -4.96 19.42 -11.23
C GLY A 79 -4.98 20.95 -11.11
N ILE A 80 -5.13 21.51 -9.91
CA ILE A 80 -5.13 22.95 -9.66
C ILE A 80 -3.67 23.42 -9.62
N GLN A 81 -3.26 24.23 -10.60
CA GLN A 81 -1.94 24.86 -10.62
C GLN A 81 -1.96 26.12 -9.74
N VAL A 82 -1.42 26.02 -8.56
CA VAL A 82 -1.19 27.16 -7.66
C VAL A 82 0.24 27.68 -7.88
N LYS A 83 0.42 29.00 -7.88
CA LYS A 83 1.68 29.68 -8.28
C LYS A 83 2.24 30.53 -7.15
N THR A 84 2.11 30.08 -5.92
CA THR A 84 2.46 30.86 -4.72
C THR A 84 3.93 30.77 -4.37
N LEU A 85 4.57 29.60 -4.59
CA LEU A 85 5.97 29.38 -4.21
C LEU A 85 6.95 29.93 -5.24
N VAL A 86 8.00 30.58 -4.77
CA VAL A 86 9.06 31.20 -5.60
C VAL A 86 10.46 30.87 -5.05
N ASN A 87 11.50 31.13 -5.85
CA ASN A 87 12.90 30.85 -5.47
C ASN A 87 13.35 31.62 -4.19
N ASP A 88 12.74 32.77 -3.90
CA ASP A 88 13.06 33.53 -2.71
C ASP A 88 12.53 32.89 -1.42
N ASP A 89 11.57 31.99 -1.51
CA ASP A 89 11.08 31.20 -0.37
C ASP A 89 12.12 30.16 0.05
N VAL A 90 12.77 29.50 -0.92
CA VAL A 90 13.90 28.59 -0.64
C VAL A 90 15.00 29.30 0.15
N LYS A 91 15.36 30.53 -0.29
CA LYS A 91 16.38 31.33 0.41
C LYS A 91 15.93 31.74 1.81
N ALA A 92 14.65 32.10 1.97
CA ALA A 92 14.11 32.44 3.28
C ALA A 92 14.20 31.25 4.23
N LEU A 93 13.84 30.05 3.78
CA LEU A 93 13.94 28.83 4.60
C LEU A 93 15.38 28.46 4.98
N LEU A 94 16.37 28.77 4.14
CA LEU A 94 17.77 28.46 4.44
C LEU A 94 18.43 29.47 5.41
N ASN A 95 17.89 30.68 5.52
CA ASN A 95 18.53 31.76 6.27
C ASN A 95 17.79 32.16 7.56
N ASP A 96 16.58 31.65 7.80
CA ASP A 96 15.79 32.03 8.97
C ASP A 96 16.18 31.17 10.21
N PRO A 97 16.39 31.80 11.38
CA PRO A 97 16.72 31.06 12.61
C PRO A 97 15.66 30.05 13.04
N ARG A 98 14.39 30.19 12.66
CA ARG A 98 13.29 29.28 13.02
C ARG A 98 13.38 27.93 12.28
N THR A 99 14.16 27.89 11.21
CA THR A 99 14.37 26.73 10.34
C THR A 99 15.82 26.24 10.36
N TYR A 100 16.54 26.45 11.46
CA TYR A 100 17.96 26.14 11.61
C TYR A 100 18.31 24.65 11.44
N HIS A 101 17.34 23.75 11.55
CA HIS A 101 17.50 22.33 11.28
C HIS A 101 17.53 22.00 9.78
N ILE A 102 17.20 22.95 8.90
CA ILE A 102 17.29 22.75 7.46
C ILE A 102 18.77 22.86 7.03
N VAL A 103 19.35 21.71 6.63
CA VAL A 103 20.74 21.64 6.15
C VAL A 103 20.86 21.92 4.65
N ALA A 104 19.81 21.63 3.88
CA ALA A 104 19.76 21.92 2.46
C ALA A 104 18.30 22.04 2.01
N ALA A 105 18.05 22.93 1.06
CA ALA A 105 16.74 23.06 0.40
C ALA A 105 16.94 23.32 -1.09
N SER A 106 15.97 22.88 -1.91
CA SER A 106 15.93 23.12 -3.35
C SER A 106 14.50 23.34 -3.81
N GLY A 107 14.35 24.29 -4.73
CA GLY A 107 13.14 24.48 -5.49
C GLY A 107 13.10 23.54 -6.69
N TYR A 108 11.89 23.15 -7.09
CA TYR A 108 11.63 22.27 -8.23
C TYR A 108 10.69 22.97 -9.21
N ALA A 109 11.03 22.91 -10.49
CA ALA A 109 10.15 23.35 -11.58
C ALA A 109 10.05 22.22 -12.61
N GLN A 110 8.90 21.62 -12.75
CA GLN A 110 8.70 20.47 -13.65
C GLN A 110 7.95 20.85 -14.92
N GLY A 111 8.37 20.25 -16.02
CA GLY A 111 7.66 20.30 -17.28
C GLY A 111 7.78 19.00 -18.06
N ARG A 112 7.02 18.91 -19.15
CA ARG A 112 7.08 17.78 -20.07
C ARG A 112 7.37 18.27 -21.47
N GLY A 113 8.12 17.48 -22.22
CA GLY A 113 8.45 17.83 -23.59
C GLY A 113 9.05 16.64 -24.33
N LYS A 114 9.09 16.76 -25.65
CA LYS A 114 9.78 15.80 -26.48
C LYS A 114 11.29 15.91 -26.27
N VAL A 115 11.93 14.76 -25.92
CA VAL A 115 13.39 14.67 -25.81
C VAL A 115 13.91 13.91 -27.02
N VAL A 116 14.89 14.48 -27.73
CA VAL A 116 15.39 13.94 -28.99
C VAL A 116 16.91 13.86 -28.98
N TYR A 117 17.43 12.73 -29.38
CA TYR A 117 18.85 12.51 -29.69
C TYR A 117 18.96 11.84 -31.06
N GLN A 118 19.53 12.53 -32.04
CA GLN A 118 19.60 12.05 -33.42
C GLN A 118 18.23 11.57 -33.97
N ASN A 119 18.10 10.29 -34.27
CA ASN A 119 16.89 9.66 -34.79
C ASN A 119 16.00 9.04 -33.72
N ARG A 120 16.36 9.17 -32.42
CA ARG A 120 15.61 8.61 -31.29
C ARG A 120 14.87 9.70 -30.56
N SER A 121 13.68 9.44 -30.11
CA SER A 121 12.90 10.42 -29.37
C SER A 121 11.97 9.79 -28.34
N ILE A 122 11.80 10.50 -27.23
CA ILE A 122 10.83 10.24 -26.19
C ILE A 122 9.81 11.37 -26.25
N ASP A 123 8.57 11.07 -26.61
CA ASP A 123 7.57 12.11 -26.93
C ASP A 123 7.06 12.86 -25.70
N SER A 124 7.08 12.25 -24.53
CA SER A 124 6.61 12.85 -23.27
C SER A 124 7.63 12.71 -22.16
N GLY A 125 8.88 13.10 -22.40
CA GLY A 125 9.94 13.11 -21.40
C GLY A 125 9.68 14.18 -20.34
N THR A 126 9.87 13.82 -19.07
CA THR A 126 9.81 14.78 -17.96
C THR A 126 11.16 15.46 -17.80
N TYR A 127 11.17 16.78 -17.75
CA TYR A 127 12.35 17.54 -17.34
C TYR A 127 12.06 18.26 -16.02
N THR A 128 13.03 18.18 -15.12
CA THR A 128 12.93 18.77 -13.78
C THR A 128 14.05 19.78 -13.61
N GLY A 129 13.68 21.06 -13.46
CA GLY A 129 14.58 22.11 -13.06
C GLY A 129 14.83 22.01 -11.56
N VAL A 130 16.09 21.95 -11.15
CA VAL A 130 16.51 21.83 -9.75
C VAL A 130 17.74 22.69 -9.49
N GLU A 131 18.03 22.95 -8.22
CA GLU A 131 19.24 23.66 -7.82
C GLU A 131 20.45 22.74 -7.75
N ALA A 132 21.67 23.30 -7.66
CA ALA A 132 22.91 22.55 -7.55
C ALA A 132 23.00 21.67 -6.29
N SER A 133 22.21 21.99 -5.24
CA SER A 133 22.08 21.24 -3.99
C SER A 133 21.25 19.94 -4.11
N TYR A 134 20.60 19.71 -5.25
CA TYR A 134 19.73 18.54 -5.48
C TYR A 134 20.39 17.19 -5.14
N PRO A 135 21.66 16.91 -5.54
CA PRO A 135 22.31 15.63 -5.19
C PRO A 135 22.43 15.40 -3.68
N ASP A 136 22.64 16.46 -2.91
CA ASP A 136 22.78 16.38 -1.45
C ASP A 136 21.42 16.13 -0.77
N ILE A 137 20.34 16.70 -1.33
CA ILE A 137 18.98 16.54 -0.78
C ILE A 137 18.44 15.16 -1.12
N GLU A 138 18.53 14.74 -2.37
CA GLU A 138 17.92 13.52 -2.89
C GLU A 138 18.87 12.32 -2.87
N LYS A 139 20.09 12.47 -2.35
CA LYS A 139 21.15 11.44 -2.34
C LYS A 139 21.37 10.87 -3.75
N LEU A 140 21.42 11.78 -4.77
CA LEU A 140 21.62 11.39 -6.15
C LEU A 140 23.09 11.00 -6.37
N GLU A 141 23.33 9.76 -6.76
CA GLU A 141 24.63 9.30 -7.23
C GLU A 141 24.70 9.35 -8.75
N LEU A 142 25.85 9.73 -9.28
CA LEU A 142 26.12 9.73 -10.72
C LEU A 142 26.82 8.43 -11.14
N LYS A 143 26.45 7.91 -12.30
CA LYS A 143 27.12 6.82 -12.99
C LYS A 143 28.34 7.32 -13.76
N SER A 144 28.18 8.48 -14.42
CA SER A 144 29.25 9.12 -15.20
C SER A 144 29.07 10.64 -15.22
N GLY A 145 30.14 11.37 -15.48
CA GLY A 145 30.12 12.82 -15.58
C GLY A 145 30.04 13.56 -14.25
N ARG A 146 29.36 14.71 -14.24
CA ARG A 146 29.17 15.57 -13.08
C ARG A 146 27.75 16.18 -13.04
N PHE A 147 27.38 16.70 -11.89
CA PHE A 147 26.20 17.57 -11.77
C PHE A 147 26.56 19.02 -12.10
N PHE A 148 25.57 19.87 -12.37
CA PHE A 148 25.80 21.29 -12.65
C PHE A 148 26.06 22.07 -11.35
N THR A 149 26.75 23.20 -11.50
CA THR A 149 27.11 24.07 -10.38
C THR A 149 26.11 25.21 -10.21
N ALA A 150 26.20 25.93 -9.07
CA ALA A 150 25.35 27.12 -8.81
C ALA A 150 25.61 28.24 -9.84
N GLU A 151 26.86 28.39 -10.30
CA GLU A 151 27.20 29.38 -11.34
C GLU A 151 26.56 29.03 -12.69
N GLU A 152 26.50 27.73 -13.04
CA GLU A 152 25.82 27.25 -14.25
C GLU A 152 24.30 27.49 -14.18
N ASP A 153 23.68 27.35 -12.99
CA ASP A 153 22.27 27.68 -12.78
C ASP A 153 22.01 29.20 -12.92
N ILE A 154 22.80 30.03 -12.24
CA ILE A 154 22.70 31.49 -12.33
C ILE A 154 22.94 31.96 -13.77
N GLY A 155 23.92 31.37 -14.45
CA GLY A 155 24.31 31.66 -15.81
C GLY A 155 23.36 31.15 -16.89
N LEU A 156 22.26 30.52 -16.54
CA LEU A 156 21.30 29.92 -17.48
C LEU A 156 21.95 28.91 -18.43
N ALA A 157 22.89 28.13 -17.92
CA ALA A 157 23.60 27.14 -18.71
C ALA A 157 22.63 26.08 -19.27
N ARG A 158 22.83 25.76 -20.57
CA ARG A 158 22.05 24.71 -21.24
C ARG A 158 22.75 23.36 -21.09
N VAL A 159 22.80 22.90 -19.85
CA VAL A 159 23.36 21.61 -19.47
C VAL A 159 22.27 20.69 -18.86
N VAL A 160 22.48 19.40 -19.01
CA VAL A 160 21.50 18.40 -18.56
C VAL A 160 22.20 17.19 -17.98
N VAL A 161 21.61 16.63 -16.92
CA VAL A 161 21.94 15.33 -16.36
C VAL A 161 20.80 14.37 -16.69
N LEU A 162 21.10 13.21 -17.24
CA LEU A 162 20.10 12.21 -17.65
C LEU A 162 19.82 11.24 -16.50
N GLY A 163 18.54 10.86 -16.31
CA GLY A 163 18.18 9.68 -15.56
C GLY A 163 18.56 8.41 -16.34
N SER A 164 18.79 7.31 -15.63
CA SER A 164 19.32 6.07 -16.21
C SER A 164 18.44 5.49 -17.32
N ALA A 165 17.11 5.46 -17.15
CA ALA A 165 16.20 4.96 -18.19
C ALA A 165 16.15 5.87 -19.43
N MET A 166 16.20 7.20 -19.23
CA MET A 166 16.30 8.15 -20.35
C MET A 166 17.60 7.99 -21.13
N SER A 167 18.71 7.74 -20.41
CA SER A 167 20.00 7.47 -21.02
C SER A 167 19.98 6.20 -21.86
N GLU A 168 19.46 5.11 -21.28
CA GLU A 168 19.39 3.81 -21.97
C GLU A 168 18.50 3.88 -23.22
N GLU A 169 17.35 4.54 -23.14
CA GLU A 169 16.41 4.66 -24.27
C GLU A 169 16.99 5.53 -25.42
N LEU A 170 17.68 6.61 -25.09
CA LEU A 170 18.23 7.54 -26.10
C LEU A 170 19.59 7.07 -26.65
N PHE A 171 20.45 6.51 -25.80
CA PHE A 171 21.84 6.20 -26.16
C PHE A 171 22.11 4.70 -26.35
N GLN A 172 21.24 3.78 -25.83
CA GLN A 172 21.35 2.33 -26.00
C GLN A 172 22.69 1.75 -25.54
N GLY A 173 23.23 2.29 -24.44
CA GLY A 173 24.52 1.86 -23.86
C GLY A 173 25.74 2.68 -24.31
N ASP A 174 25.60 3.59 -25.27
CA ASP A 174 26.67 4.54 -25.60
C ASP A 174 26.82 5.60 -24.50
N ASP A 175 28.03 6.15 -24.35
CA ASP A 175 28.30 7.21 -23.36
C ASP A 175 27.55 8.51 -23.75
N PRO A 176 26.61 8.99 -22.92
CA PRO A 176 25.87 10.19 -23.20
C PRO A 176 26.65 11.48 -22.90
N VAL A 177 27.69 11.40 -22.07
CA VAL A 177 28.42 12.60 -21.58
C VAL A 177 29.13 13.32 -22.73
N GLY A 178 28.90 14.63 -22.80
CA GLY A 178 29.45 15.49 -23.88
C GLY A 178 28.56 15.60 -25.11
N GLN A 179 27.57 14.72 -25.28
CA GLN A 179 26.63 14.75 -26.39
C GLN A 179 25.60 15.87 -26.22
N SER A 180 24.88 16.20 -27.29
CA SER A 180 23.83 17.22 -27.30
C SER A 180 22.47 16.56 -27.54
N ILE A 181 21.51 16.84 -26.68
CA ILE A 181 20.11 16.45 -26.86
C ILE A 181 19.22 17.65 -27.03
N LYS A 182 18.06 17.45 -27.63
CA LYS A 182 17.04 18.49 -27.78
C LYS A 182 15.87 18.19 -26.86
N ILE A 183 15.49 19.16 -26.03
CA ILE A 183 14.32 19.10 -25.17
C ILE A 183 13.34 20.19 -25.64
N GLY A 184 12.20 19.75 -26.20
CA GLY A 184 11.27 20.68 -26.83
C GLY A 184 11.93 21.44 -28.00
N ARG A 185 12.16 22.74 -27.83
CA ARG A 185 12.79 23.61 -28.84
C ARG A 185 14.26 23.92 -28.56
N GLU A 186 14.75 23.60 -27.37
CA GLU A 186 16.06 23.98 -26.87
C GLU A 186 17.05 22.85 -26.93
N THR A 187 18.33 23.13 -27.14
CA THR A 187 19.42 22.16 -27.18
C THR A 187 20.22 22.22 -25.88
N PHE A 188 20.48 21.08 -25.27
CA PHE A 188 21.22 20.93 -24.04
C PHE A 188 22.41 19.98 -24.22
N ARG A 189 23.54 20.31 -23.57
CA ARG A 189 24.71 19.45 -23.52
C ARG A 189 24.56 18.52 -22.32
N VAL A 190 24.71 17.21 -22.52
CA VAL A 190 24.73 16.21 -21.47
C VAL A 190 26.08 16.32 -20.73
N ILE A 191 26.00 16.50 -19.39
CA ILE A 191 27.19 16.63 -18.53
C ILE A 191 27.31 15.50 -17.52
N GLY A 192 26.27 14.68 -17.35
CA GLY A 192 26.26 13.54 -16.44
C GLY A 192 25.11 12.61 -16.67
N GLU A 193 25.24 11.42 -16.15
CA GLU A 193 24.23 10.36 -16.10
C GLU A 193 24.05 9.92 -14.66
N ALA A 194 22.79 9.87 -14.20
CA ALA A 194 22.44 9.38 -12.87
C ALA A 194 22.51 7.85 -12.80
N LYS A 195 22.86 7.30 -11.64
CA LYS A 195 22.68 5.89 -11.37
C LYS A 195 21.18 5.54 -11.32
N GLU A 196 20.87 4.30 -11.60
CA GLU A 196 19.53 3.76 -11.48
C GLU A 196 19.03 3.88 -10.03
N ARG A 197 17.87 4.50 -9.86
CA ARG A 197 17.17 4.70 -8.57
C ARG A 197 15.84 3.98 -8.50
N GLY A 198 15.28 3.63 -9.64
CA GLY A 198 14.00 3.01 -9.78
C GLY A 198 12.83 3.94 -9.43
N THR A 199 11.77 3.37 -8.88
CA THR A 199 10.58 4.12 -8.48
C THR A 199 10.72 4.57 -7.02
N VAL A 200 10.73 5.88 -6.81
CA VAL A 200 10.77 6.53 -5.50
C VAL A 200 9.52 7.39 -5.35
N ALA A 201 8.80 7.24 -4.24
CA ALA A 201 7.53 7.95 -4.00
C ALA A 201 6.54 7.83 -5.18
N PHE A 202 6.39 6.61 -5.71
CA PHE A 202 5.52 6.29 -6.85
C PHE A 202 5.88 6.98 -8.17
N THR A 203 7.01 7.69 -8.22
CA THR A 203 7.53 8.33 -9.44
C THR A 203 8.80 7.62 -9.88
N ASN A 204 8.86 7.22 -11.14
CA ASN A 204 10.08 6.66 -11.71
C ASN A 204 11.10 7.80 -11.86
N GLN A 205 12.17 7.74 -11.04
CA GLN A 205 13.21 8.75 -11.01
C GLN A 205 14.18 8.64 -12.21
N ASP A 206 14.19 7.50 -12.86
CA ASP A 206 15.10 7.19 -13.95
C ASP A 206 14.57 7.73 -15.30
N ASN A 207 13.26 7.99 -15.40
CA ASN A 207 12.60 8.46 -16.62
C ASN A 207 12.43 9.99 -16.61
N GLN A 208 13.47 10.71 -16.22
CA GLN A 208 13.49 12.18 -16.25
C GLN A 208 14.88 12.71 -16.55
N VAL A 209 14.94 13.99 -16.90
CA VAL A 209 16.19 14.71 -17.06
C VAL A 209 16.25 15.90 -16.10
N PHE A 210 17.42 16.20 -15.58
CA PHE A 210 17.65 17.28 -14.64
C PHE A 210 18.36 18.43 -15.37
N ILE A 211 17.80 19.63 -15.26
CA ILE A 211 18.37 20.86 -15.81
C ILE A 211 18.46 21.93 -14.71
N PRO A 212 19.31 22.95 -14.84
CA PRO A 212 19.38 24.04 -13.88
C PRO A 212 18.01 24.72 -13.70
N LEU A 213 17.62 25.03 -12.45
CA LEU A 213 16.31 25.56 -12.10
C LEU A 213 15.98 26.86 -12.86
N ASN A 214 16.93 27.80 -12.86
CA ASN A 214 16.74 29.06 -13.55
C ASN A 214 16.59 28.88 -15.09
N THR A 215 17.30 27.90 -15.66
CA THR A 215 17.17 27.54 -17.08
C THR A 215 15.79 26.92 -17.35
N ALA A 216 15.32 26.02 -16.47
CA ALA A 216 13.97 25.47 -16.57
C ALA A 216 12.89 26.56 -16.54
N GLN A 217 12.96 27.45 -15.55
CA GLN A 217 11.97 28.50 -15.35
C GLN A 217 11.96 29.53 -16.49
N LYS A 218 13.13 30.10 -16.83
CA LYS A 218 13.20 31.23 -17.74
C LYS A 218 13.20 30.83 -19.21
N ILE A 219 13.83 29.68 -19.56
CA ILE A 219 13.99 29.26 -20.95
C ILE A 219 12.93 28.26 -21.39
N MET A 220 12.66 27.24 -20.54
CA MET A 220 11.77 26.15 -20.93
C MET A 220 10.30 26.46 -20.63
N LEU A 221 10.01 26.98 -19.43
CA LEU A 221 8.66 27.12 -18.91
C LEU A 221 8.08 28.53 -19.05
N GLY A 222 8.91 29.56 -19.04
CA GLY A 222 8.47 30.95 -19.13
C GLY A 222 7.78 31.48 -17.87
N TRP A 223 7.94 30.83 -16.73
CA TRP A 223 7.38 31.24 -15.43
C TRP A 223 8.43 31.24 -14.32
N ARG A 224 8.10 31.80 -13.14
CA ARG A 224 9.02 31.94 -12.00
C ARG A 224 8.58 31.17 -10.74
N HIS A 225 7.43 30.54 -10.78
CA HIS A 225 6.95 29.78 -9.62
C HIS A 225 7.57 28.39 -9.56
N LEU A 226 7.56 27.82 -8.35
CA LEU A 226 8.03 26.49 -8.07
C LEU A 226 6.84 25.51 -8.02
N SER A 227 7.07 24.30 -8.46
CA SER A 227 6.11 23.19 -8.35
C SER A 227 6.18 22.54 -6.95
N LEU A 228 7.34 22.66 -6.29
CA LEU A 228 7.64 22.03 -5.00
C LEU A 228 8.92 22.66 -4.45
N ILE A 229 9.03 22.77 -3.13
CA ILE A 229 10.30 22.96 -2.42
C ILE A 229 10.54 21.69 -1.60
N ARG A 230 11.75 21.13 -1.65
CA ARG A 230 12.20 20.08 -0.73
C ARG A 230 13.32 20.60 0.13
N ALA A 231 13.23 20.31 1.42
CA ALA A 231 14.23 20.61 2.40
C ALA A 231 14.65 19.33 3.14
N ARG A 232 15.93 19.19 3.43
CA ARG A 232 16.47 18.13 4.26
C ARG A 232 16.76 18.65 5.65
N VAL A 233 16.31 17.93 6.65
CA VAL A 233 16.46 18.24 8.07
C VAL A 233 17.61 17.39 8.64
N ASP A 234 18.39 17.93 9.56
CA ASP A 234 19.54 17.24 10.19
C ASP A 234 19.12 16.17 11.19
N ASP A 235 17.97 16.36 11.86
CA ASP A 235 17.42 15.43 12.83
C ASP A 235 15.95 15.12 12.57
N ALA A 236 15.64 13.84 12.38
CA ALA A 236 14.29 13.37 12.22
C ALA A 236 13.37 13.67 13.42
N ALA A 237 13.94 13.80 14.63
CA ALA A 237 13.19 14.18 15.83
C ALA A 237 12.78 15.67 15.84
N ALA A 238 13.46 16.51 15.06
CA ALA A 238 13.17 17.94 14.93
C ALA A 238 12.19 18.26 13.79
N ILE A 239 11.65 17.25 13.09
CA ILE A 239 10.78 17.46 11.92
C ILE A 239 9.56 18.29 12.28
N ASP A 240 8.83 17.96 13.34
CA ASP A 240 7.60 18.68 13.70
C ASP A 240 7.89 20.15 14.03
N GLN A 241 8.98 20.42 14.75
CA GLN A 241 9.42 21.79 15.02
C GLN A 241 9.81 22.53 13.74
N THR A 242 10.47 21.84 12.81
CA THR A 242 10.86 22.39 11.52
C THR A 242 9.66 22.72 10.64
N LEU A 243 8.64 21.85 10.62
CA LEU A 243 7.39 22.09 9.90
C LEU A 243 6.72 23.40 10.37
N GLU A 244 6.61 23.58 11.69
CA GLU A 244 6.05 24.81 12.27
C GLU A 244 6.92 26.03 11.94
N GLY A 245 8.24 25.91 12.00
CA GLY A 245 9.18 26.95 11.59
C GLY A 245 8.99 27.35 10.13
N ILE A 246 8.93 26.39 9.23
CA ILE A 246 8.68 26.61 7.78
C ILE A 246 7.36 27.34 7.58
N LYS A 247 6.29 26.90 8.25
CA LYS A 247 4.97 27.51 8.18
C LYS A 247 5.00 28.99 8.58
N GLN A 248 5.64 29.29 9.70
CA GLN A 248 5.75 30.68 10.19
C GLN A 248 6.56 31.56 9.24
N VAL A 249 7.71 31.07 8.73
CA VAL A 249 8.57 31.82 7.79
C VAL A 249 7.82 32.13 6.50
N LEU A 250 7.11 31.14 5.93
CA LEU A 250 6.38 31.33 4.70
C LEU A 250 5.15 32.22 4.86
N ARG A 251 4.37 32.07 5.95
CA ARG A 251 3.26 32.99 6.27
C ARG A 251 3.72 34.45 6.32
N GLU A 252 4.85 34.72 7.01
CA GLU A 252 5.43 36.05 7.08
C GLU A 252 5.90 36.55 5.69
N LYS A 253 6.57 35.68 4.91
CA LYS A 253 7.07 36.00 3.58
C LYS A 253 5.95 36.28 2.58
N HIS A 254 4.86 35.51 2.66
CA HIS A 254 3.67 35.68 1.83
C HIS A 254 2.71 36.76 2.36
N LYS A 255 3.01 37.36 3.52
CA LYS A 255 2.20 38.39 4.19
C LYS A 255 0.77 37.93 4.48
N LEU A 256 0.63 36.70 4.96
CA LEU A 256 -0.65 36.14 5.35
C LEU A 256 -1.00 36.57 6.78
N ASP A 257 -2.18 37.15 6.95
CA ASP A 257 -2.71 37.50 8.25
C ASP A 257 -3.09 36.25 9.07
N SER A 258 -3.25 36.39 10.37
CA SER A 258 -3.50 35.25 11.27
C SER A 258 -4.82 34.49 10.97
N ASP A 259 -5.78 35.16 10.35
CA ASP A 259 -7.08 34.63 9.99
C ASP A 259 -7.17 34.11 8.53
N GLN A 260 -6.09 34.31 7.76
CA GLN A 260 -6.02 33.80 6.38
C GLN A 260 -5.52 32.37 6.36
N GLU A 261 -6.09 31.57 5.47
CA GLU A 261 -5.59 30.23 5.14
C GLU A 261 -4.22 30.31 4.48
N ASP A 262 -3.41 29.26 4.71
CA ASP A 262 -2.11 29.14 4.06
C ASP A 262 -2.28 28.97 2.54
N ASP A 263 -1.47 29.62 1.74
CA ASP A 263 -1.43 29.46 0.28
C ASP A 263 -0.38 28.41 -0.16
N PHE A 264 0.11 27.62 0.80
CA PHE A 264 1.03 26.52 0.66
C PHE A 264 0.67 25.42 1.65
N SER A 265 1.24 24.22 1.48
CA SER A 265 1.15 23.13 2.44
C SER A 265 2.54 22.59 2.75
N VAL A 266 2.85 22.39 4.02
CA VAL A 266 4.13 21.86 4.51
C VAL A 266 3.90 20.45 5.03
N ARG A 267 4.69 19.48 4.55
CA ARG A 267 4.54 18.07 4.92
C ARG A 267 5.87 17.37 5.06
N ALA A 268 6.01 16.58 6.09
CA ALA A 268 7.08 15.59 6.13
C ALA A 268 6.77 14.42 5.19
N ALA A 269 7.82 13.82 4.62
CA ALA A 269 7.67 12.61 3.81
C ALA A 269 6.94 11.48 4.56
N VAL A 270 7.15 11.39 5.87
CA VAL A 270 6.49 10.42 6.75
C VAL A 270 4.97 10.67 6.85
N GLN A 271 4.52 11.93 6.95
CA GLN A 271 3.08 12.25 7.03
C GLN A 271 2.29 11.89 5.76
N ALA A 272 2.94 11.95 4.59
CA ALA A 272 2.32 11.46 3.35
C ALA A 272 1.98 9.97 3.40
N LEU A 273 2.68 9.21 4.24
CA LEU A 273 2.45 7.77 4.43
C LEU A 273 1.30 7.49 5.37
N ASP A 274 1.07 8.34 6.36
CA ASP A 274 -0.04 8.19 7.28
C ASP A 274 -1.37 8.24 6.50
N LEU A 275 -1.47 9.10 5.51
CA LEU A 275 -2.61 9.16 4.59
C LEU A 275 -2.78 7.85 3.80
N LEU A 276 -1.69 7.33 3.21
CA LEU A 276 -1.74 6.06 2.48
C LEU A 276 -2.09 4.90 3.40
N THR A 277 -1.60 4.92 4.63
CA THR A 277 -1.91 3.91 5.64
C THR A 277 -3.39 3.99 6.04
N GLN A 278 -3.93 5.19 6.28
CA GLN A 278 -5.37 5.39 6.57
C GLN A 278 -6.25 4.90 5.43
N ILE A 279 -5.93 5.22 4.18
CA ILE A 279 -6.66 4.73 3.00
C ILE A 279 -6.60 3.20 2.93
N THR A 280 -5.41 2.63 3.14
CA THR A 280 -5.22 1.18 3.14
C THR A 280 -6.02 0.50 4.24
N ASP A 281 -6.08 1.09 5.44
CA ASP A 281 -6.84 0.55 6.57
C ASP A 281 -8.36 0.68 6.35
N ALA A 282 -8.81 1.77 5.76
CA ALA A 282 -10.21 1.91 5.34
C ALA A 282 -10.62 0.84 4.31
N LEU A 283 -9.76 0.58 3.32
CA LEU A 283 -9.98 -0.50 2.34
C LEU A 283 -9.98 -1.88 3.00
N LYS A 284 -9.04 -2.15 3.93
CA LYS A 284 -9.02 -3.40 4.71
C LYS A 284 -10.32 -3.59 5.49
N PHE A 285 -10.81 -2.54 6.14
CA PHE A 285 -12.08 -2.57 6.89
C PHE A 285 -13.27 -2.90 5.97
N PHE A 286 -13.37 -2.25 4.82
CA PHE A 286 -14.42 -2.52 3.83
C PHE A 286 -14.38 -3.97 3.32
N LEU A 287 -13.20 -4.45 2.95
CA LEU A 287 -13.00 -5.83 2.50
C LEU A 287 -13.28 -6.84 3.62
N ALA A 288 -12.92 -6.52 4.87
CA ALA A 288 -13.22 -7.37 6.03
C ALA A 288 -14.74 -7.48 6.27
N ALA A 289 -15.50 -6.42 6.05
CA ALA A 289 -16.95 -6.45 6.10
C ALA A 289 -17.55 -7.40 5.05
N ILE A 290 -17.03 -7.39 3.82
CA ILE A 290 -17.44 -8.34 2.76
C ILE A 290 -17.08 -9.78 3.15
N ALA A 291 -15.88 -10.00 3.68
CA ALA A 291 -15.47 -11.32 4.14
C ALA A 291 -16.36 -11.82 5.29
N ALA A 292 -16.76 -10.95 6.23
CA ALA A 292 -17.68 -11.28 7.31
C ALA A 292 -19.06 -11.72 6.78
N LEU A 293 -19.59 -11.05 5.75
CA LEU A 293 -20.84 -11.48 5.09
C LEU A 293 -20.69 -12.88 4.46
N SER A 294 -19.58 -13.13 3.78
CA SER A 294 -19.30 -14.46 3.20
C SER A 294 -19.20 -15.54 4.28
N LEU A 295 -18.59 -15.23 5.41
CA LEU A 295 -18.48 -16.12 6.56
C LEU A 295 -19.84 -16.39 7.22
N LEU A 296 -20.74 -15.39 7.30
CA LEU A 296 -22.10 -15.58 7.79
C LEU A 296 -22.89 -16.53 6.89
N VAL A 297 -22.82 -16.35 5.57
CA VAL A 297 -23.46 -17.24 4.60
C VAL A 297 -22.89 -18.68 4.72
N GLY A 298 -21.57 -18.82 4.82
CA GLY A 298 -20.92 -20.12 5.05
C GLY A 298 -21.33 -20.76 6.37
N GLY A 299 -21.47 -19.98 7.44
CA GLY A 299 -21.93 -20.43 8.76
C GLY A 299 -23.37 -20.92 8.74
N ILE A 300 -24.29 -20.20 8.09
CA ILE A 300 -25.66 -20.64 7.88
C ILE A 300 -25.69 -21.97 7.09
N GLY A 301 -24.83 -22.09 6.07
CA GLY A 301 -24.67 -23.34 5.33
C GLY A 301 -24.28 -24.52 6.24
N ILE A 302 -23.29 -24.32 7.13
CA ILE A 302 -22.90 -25.34 8.12
C ILE A 302 -24.05 -25.69 9.05
N MET A 303 -24.77 -24.70 9.57
CA MET A 303 -25.92 -24.93 10.43
C MET A 303 -26.97 -25.80 9.74
N ASN A 304 -27.26 -25.53 8.46
CA ASN A 304 -28.23 -26.33 7.68
C ASN A 304 -27.76 -27.77 7.47
N ILE A 305 -26.49 -28.01 7.15
CA ILE A 305 -25.94 -29.38 7.04
C ILE A 305 -26.07 -30.11 8.37
N MET A 306 -25.70 -29.45 9.46
CA MET A 306 -25.76 -30.06 10.80
C MET A 306 -27.21 -30.38 11.23
N LEU A 307 -28.19 -29.53 10.86
CA LEU A 307 -29.61 -29.83 11.10
C LEU A 307 -30.06 -31.07 10.33
N VAL A 308 -29.66 -31.21 9.07
CA VAL A 308 -29.95 -32.42 8.28
C VAL A 308 -29.25 -33.64 8.86
N ALA A 309 -27.97 -33.54 9.24
CA ALA A 309 -27.23 -34.62 9.88
C ALA A 309 -27.86 -35.08 11.19
N VAL A 310 -28.41 -34.15 11.98
CA VAL A 310 -29.18 -34.48 13.21
C VAL A 310 -30.44 -35.27 12.88
N THR A 311 -31.20 -34.86 11.83
CA THR A 311 -32.44 -35.57 11.45
C THR A 311 -32.14 -36.95 10.86
N GLU A 312 -31.12 -37.12 10.03
CA GLU A 312 -30.71 -38.41 9.47
C GLU A 312 -30.24 -39.40 10.58
N ARG A 313 -29.78 -38.88 11.73
CA ARG A 313 -29.26 -39.69 12.85
C ARG A 313 -30.19 -39.71 14.05
N PHE A 314 -31.45 -39.39 13.89
CA PHE A 314 -32.44 -39.37 14.99
C PHE A 314 -32.44 -40.64 15.81
N ARG A 315 -32.53 -41.79 15.14
CA ARG A 315 -32.58 -43.12 15.78
C ARG A 315 -31.29 -43.45 16.54
N GLU A 316 -30.13 -43.12 15.98
CA GLU A 316 -28.82 -43.31 16.60
C GLU A 316 -28.67 -42.47 17.89
N ILE A 317 -29.10 -41.18 17.84
CA ILE A 317 -29.09 -40.29 19.00
C ILE A 317 -30.01 -40.79 20.10
N GLY A 318 -31.21 -41.25 19.71
CA GLY A 318 -32.19 -41.84 20.61
C GLY A 318 -31.66 -43.07 21.33
N LEU A 319 -31.02 -44.01 20.61
CA LEU A 319 -30.42 -45.21 21.13
C LEU A 319 -29.29 -44.88 22.14
N ARG A 320 -28.40 -43.93 21.81
CA ARG A 320 -27.33 -43.51 22.72
C ARG A 320 -27.88 -42.92 24.02
N LYS A 321 -28.95 -42.15 23.95
CA LYS A 321 -29.61 -41.57 25.13
C LYS A 321 -30.37 -42.61 25.95
N ALA A 322 -30.98 -43.63 25.30
CA ALA A 322 -31.62 -44.74 25.98
C ALA A 322 -30.62 -45.59 26.76
N VAL A 323 -29.37 -45.72 26.27
CA VAL A 323 -28.27 -46.45 26.97
C VAL A 323 -27.54 -45.55 27.99
N GLY A 324 -28.01 -44.30 28.22
CA GLY A 324 -27.51 -43.45 29.31
C GLY A 324 -26.57 -42.28 28.90
N ALA A 325 -26.42 -41.94 27.62
CA ALA A 325 -25.66 -40.76 27.22
C ALA A 325 -26.28 -39.47 27.76
N ARG A 326 -25.47 -38.63 28.37
CA ARG A 326 -25.90 -37.33 28.90
C ARG A 326 -26.10 -36.32 27.78
N ARG A 327 -26.95 -35.31 28.01
CA ARG A 327 -27.18 -34.21 27.06
C ARG A 327 -25.85 -33.53 26.63
N ARG A 328 -24.90 -33.36 27.56
CA ARG A 328 -23.58 -32.79 27.30
C ARG A 328 -22.74 -33.63 26.35
N ASP A 329 -22.88 -34.95 26.42
CA ASP A 329 -22.09 -35.87 25.57
C ASP A 329 -22.52 -35.73 24.11
N ILE A 330 -23.83 -35.64 23.84
CA ILE A 330 -24.39 -35.41 22.49
C ILE A 330 -24.02 -34.02 22.00
N LEU A 331 -24.18 -32.98 22.82
CA LEU A 331 -23.83 -31.61 22.47
C LEU A 331 -22.35 -31.48 22.08
N ASN A 332 -21.45 -31.99 22.92
CA ASN A 332 -20.03 -31.95 22.67
C ASN A 332 -19.64 -32.73 21.39
N GLN A 333 -20.27 -33.86 21.13
CA GLN A 333 -20.03 -34.65 19.95
C GLN A 333 -20.31 -33.83 18.67
N PHE A 334 -21.50 -33.21 18.57
CA PHE A 334 -21.87 -32.43 17.41
C PHE A 334 -21.06 -31.10 17.28
N LEU A 335 -20.68 -30.49 18.42
CA LEU A 335 -19.78 -29.33 18.41
C LEU A 335 -18.38 -29.67 17.87
N ILE A 336 -17.82 -30.80 18.32
CA ILE A 336 -16.52 -31.28 17.85
C ILE A 336 -16.61 -31.63 16.37
N GLU A 337 -17.69 -32.24 15.89
CA GLU A 337 -17.92 -32.54 14.48
C GLU A 337 -17.92 -31.24 13.64
N THR A 338 -18.62 -30.21 14.12
CA THR A 338 -18.64 -28.91 13.46
C THR A 338 -17.27 -28.25 13.44
N LEU A 339 -16.54 -28.29 14.59
CA LEU A 339 -15.18 -27.72 14.67
C LEU A 339 -14.19 -28.43 13.72
N ILE A 340 -14.33 -29.74 13.53
CA ILE A 340 -13.51 -30.46 12.55
C ILE A 340 -13.83 -30.00 11.13
N ILE A 341 -15.11 -29.84 10.78
CA ILE A 341 -15.53 -29.37 9.45
C ILE A 341 -14.99 -27.95 9.20
N THR A 342 -15.19 -27.03 10.16
CA THR A 342 -14.70 -25.65 10.04
C THR A 342 -13.17 -25.59 10.06
N GLY A 343 -12.51 -26.45 10.82
CA GLY A 343 -11.05 -26.58 10.84
C GLY A 343 -10.47 -27.00 9.50
N VAL A 344 -11.06 -28.00 8.84
CA VAL A 344 -10.67 -28.43 7.49
C VAL A 344 -10.90 -27.30 6.48
N ALA A 345 -12.06 -26.64 6.53
CA ALA A 345 -12.36 -25.51 5.68
C ALA A 345 -11.38 -24.34 5.91
N SER A 346 -10.97 -24.12 7.18
CA SER A 346 -9.98 -23.08 7.52
C SER A 346 -8.61 -23.40 6.91
N ILE A 347 -8.15 -24.64 7.00
CA ILE A 347 -6.87 -25.05 6.40
C ILE A 347 -6.90 -24.85 4.89
N ILE A 348 -7.97 -25.28 4.22
CA ILE A 348 -8.12 -25.10 2.76
C ILE A 348 -8.21 -23.59 2.40
N GLY A 349 -8.96 -22.80 3.18
CA GLY A 349 -9.08 -21.37 3.01
C GLY A 349 -7.74 -20.64 3.17
N ILE A 350 -6.95 -20.99 4.21
CA ILE A 350 -5.62 -20.43 4.44
C ILE A 350 -4.68 -20.76 3.28
N LEU A 351 -4.64 -22.01 2.84
CA LEU A 351 -3.82 -22.43 1.70
C LEU A 351 -4.24 -21.71 0.41
N GLY A 352 -5.54 -21.66 0.14
CA GLY A 352 -6.08 -20.96 -1.03
C GLY A 352 -5.79 -19.46 -1.00
N GLY A 353 -6.07 -18.79 0.12
CA GLY A 353 -5.79 -17.36 0.31
C GLY A 353 -4.30 -17.03 0.19
N SER A 354 -3.44 -17.87 0.79
CA SER A 354 -1.98 -17.71 0.68
C SER A 354 -1.49 -17.90 -0.75
N THR A 355 -2.02 -18.88 -1.48
CA THR A 355 -1.66 -19.13 -2.89
C THR A 355 -2.06 -17.95 -3.78
N VAL A 356 -3.28 -17.43 -3.62
CA VAL A 356 -3.74 -16.25 -4.37
C VAL A 356 -2.89 -15.03 -4.04
N SER A 357 -2.55 -14.82 -2.76
CA SER A 357 -1.65 -13.72 -2.34
C SER A 357 -0.26 -13.84 -2.96
N ALA A 358 0.28 -15.07 -3.05
CA ALA A 358 1.58 -15.32 -3.71
C ALA A 358 1.53 -15.01 -5.20
N LEU A 359 0.43 -15.37 -5.88
CA LEU A 359 0.23 -15.05 -7.30
C LEU A 359 0.15 -13.53 -7.54
N ILE A 360 -0.59 -12.81 -6.69
CA ILE A 360 -0.67 -11.34 -6.76
C ILE A 360 0.72 -10.72 -6.57
N ALA A 361 1.50 -11.20 -5.60
CA ALA A 361 2.86 -10.73 -5.36
C ALA A 361 3.79 -10.99 -6.56
N ALA A 362 3.68 -12.17 -7.17
CA ALA A 362 4.46 -12.51 -8.36
C ALA A 362 4.12 -11.61 -9.56
N VAL A 363 2.82 -11.35 -9.80
CA VAL A 363 2.37 -10.44 -10.86
C VAL A 363 2.82 -9.00 -10.56
N ALA A 364 2.66 -8.51 -9.33
CA ALA A 364 3.13 -7.18 -8.96
C ALA A 364 4.63 -7.01 -9.20
N LYS A 365 5.42 -8.03 -8.83
CA LYS A 365 6.88 -8.03 -9.07
C LYS A 365 7.23 -8.04 -10.56
N SER A 366 6.50 -8.75 -11.40
CA SER A 366 6.72 -8.76 -12.86
C SER A 366 6.38 -7.40 -13.51
N LEU A 367 5.52 -6.60 -12.87
CA LEU A 367 5.19 -5.24 -13.28
C LEU A 367 6.18 -4.18 -12.73
N GLY A 368 7.26 -4.61 -12.05
CA GLY A 368 8.29 -3.71 -11.51
C GLY A 368 8.01 -3.15 -10.11
N TYR A 369 6.94 -3.58 -9.44
CA TYR A 369 6.67 -3.16 -8.07
C TYR A 369 7.49 -4.00 -7.07
N ALA A 370 8.10 -3.36 -6.08
CA ALA A 370 8.84 -4.02 -5.00
C ALA A 370 7.88 -4.65 -3.95
N TRP A 371 6.91 -5.45 -4.42
CA TRP A 371 5.90 -6.06 -3.57
C TRP A 371 6.46 -7.27 -2.83
N SER A 372 6.37 -7.24 -1.50
CA SER A 372 6.79 -8.35 -0.64
C SER A 372 5.63 -9.32 -0.41
N PHE A 373 5.84 -10.61 -0.67
CA PHE A 373 4.89 -11.65 -0.25
C PHE A 373 5.04 -11.89 1.25
N ILE A 374 4.03 -11.52 2.02
CA ILE A 374 4.03 -11.67 3.48
C ILE A 374 2.77 -12.40 3.90
N VAL A 375 2.94 -13.63 4.42
CA VAL A 375 1.89 -14.32 5.18
C VAL A 375 2.23 -14.17 6.66
N SER A 376 1.54 -13.25 7.31
CA SER A 376 1.77 -12.98 8.73
C SER A 376 1.26 -14.13 9.59
N PRO A 377 1.98 -14.59 10.65
CA PRO A 377 1.44 -15.52 11.64
C PRO A 377 0.11 -15.05 12.25
N THR A 378 -0.08 -13.74 12.38
CA THR A 378 -1.34 -13.15 12.83
C THR A 378 -2.50 -13.45 11.89
N SER A 379 -2.29 -13.46 10.57
CA SER A 379 -3.35 -13.82 9.60
C SER A 379 -3.83 -15.26 9.79
N ILE A 380 -2.92 -16.16 10.08
CA ILE A 380 -3.25 -17.58 10.32
C ILE A 380 -4.02 -17.73 11.64
N ILE A 381 -3.57 -17.07 12.72
CA ILE A 381 -4.24 -17.10 14.03
C ILE A 381 -5.65 -16.53 13.92
N VAL A 382 -5.82 -15.38 13.26
CA VAL A 382 -7.12 -14.77 13.04
C VAL A 382 -8.02 -15.67 12.21
N ALA A 383 -7.51 -16.25 11.12
CA ALA A 383 -8.26 -17.15 10.24
C ALA A 383 -8.76 -18.41 10.98
N VAL A 384 -7.89 -19.06 11.78
CA VAL A 384 -8.25 -20.23 12.60
C VAL A 384 -9.23 -19.83 13.70
N GLY A 385 -9.01 -18.69 14.37
CA GLY A 385 -9.89 -18.17 15.41
C GLY A 385 -11.31 -17.88 14.90
N VAL A 386 -11.40 -17.20 13.75
CA VAL A 386 -12.68 -16.89 13.10
C VAL A 386 -13.38 -18.18 12.64
N GLY A 387 -12.66 -19.12 12.01
CA GLY A 387 -13.21 -20.42 11.62
C GLY A 387 -13.74 -21.20 12.80
N GLY A 388 -13.01 -21.21 13.93
CA GLY A 388 -13.45 -21.84 15.19
C GLY A 388 -14.69 -21.17 15.78
N LEU A 389 -14.72 -19.84 15.79
CA LEU A 389 -15.86 -19.06 16.27
C LEU A 389 -17.12 -19.32 15.44
N ILE A 390 -17.01 -19.34 14.13
CA ILE A 390 -18.12 -19.69 13.21
C ILE A 390 -18.60 -21.11 13.48
N GLY A 391 -17.67 -22.06 13.63
CA GLY A 391 -18.00 -23.46 13.98
C GLY A 391 -18.77 -23.58 15.30
N LEU A 392 -18.37 -22.84 16.32
CA LEU A 392 -19.05 -22.82 17.63
C LEU A 392 -20.43 -22.15 17.52
N VAL A 393 -20.53 -20.96 16.95
CA VAL A 393 -21.77 -20.17 16.88
C VAL A 393 -22.83 -20.93 16.08
N PHE A 394 -22.50 -21.34 14.85
CA PHE A 394 -23.47 -21.97 13.95
C PHE A 394 -23.64 -23.48 14.22
N GLY A 395 -22.69 -24.15 14.90
CA GLY A 395 -22.80 -25.53 15.36
C GLY A 395 -23.60 -25.69 16.65
N PHE A 396 -23.66 -24.64 17.49
CA PHE A 396 -24.30 -24.73 18.79
C PHE A 396 -25.81 -24.99 18.69
N TYR A 397 -26.51 -24.33 17.79
CA TYR A 397 -27.96 -24.48 17.64
C TYR A 397 -28.35 -25.91 17.24
N PRO A 398 -27.82 -26.52 16.15
CA PRO A 398 -28.13 -27.92 15.81
C PRO A 398 -27.68 -28.92 16.89
N ALA A 399 -26.51 -28.73 17.49
CA ALA A 399 -26.01 -29.57 18.57
C ALA A 399 -26.93 -29.52 19.79
N SER A 400 -27.42 -28.34 20.16
CA SER A 400 -28.37 -28.16 21.25
C SER A 400 -29.72 -28.86 20.96
N ARG A 401 -30.19 -28.77 19.70
CA ARG A 401 -31.42 -29.43 19.25
C ARG A 401 -31.27 -30.94 19.32
N ALA A 402 -30.16 -31.51 18.84
CA ALA A 402 -29.86 -32.94 18.99
C ALA A 402 -29.81 -33.42 20.46
N ALA A 403 -29.19 -32.60 21.32
CA ALA A 403 -29.07 -32.91 22.75
C ALA A 403 -30.40 -32.88 23.51
N LYS A 404 -31.42 -32.17 23.01
CA LYS A 404 -32.74 -32.05 23.61
C LYS A 404 -33.73 -33.14 23.15
N LEU A 405 -33.40 -33.99 22.17
CA LEU A 405 -34.26 -35.04 21.65
C LEU A 405 -34.66 -36.02 22.78
N ASN A 406 -35.94 -36.43 22.76
CA ASN A 406 -36.44 -37.43 23.71
C ASN A 406 -36.22 -38.83 23.13
N PRO A 407 -35.61 -39.78 23.89
CA PRO A 407 -35.40 -41.16 23.42
C PRO A 407 -36.66 -41.86 22.94
N VAL A 408 -37.79 -41.64 23.61
CA VAL A 408 -39.07 -42.29 23.29
C VAL A 408 -39.56 -41.85 21.91
N ASP A 409 -39.49 -40.53 21.64
CA ASP A 409 -39.99 -39.97 20.38
C ASP A 409 -39.08 -40.37 19.18
N THR A 410 -37.77 -40.48 19.45
CA THR A 410 -36.77 -40.82 18.42
C THR A 410 -36.78 -42.30 18.03
N LEU A 411 -37.23 -43.20 18.91
CA LEU A 411 -37.35 -44.63 18.62
C LEU A 411 -38.72 -45.00 18.02
N ARG A 412 -39.71 -44.08 18.12
CA ARG A 412 -41.07 -44.24 17.57
C ARG A 412 -41.24 -43.70 16.15
N TYR A 413 -40.22 -42.93 15.67
CA TYR A 413 -40.23 -42.36 14.33
C TYR A 413 -39.86 -43.46 13.31
N GLU A 414 -40.80 -43.87 12.45
CA GLU A 414 -40.58 -44.67 11.26
C GLU A 414 -40.03 -43.86 10.11
#